data_75a9eb17d01c8c269875a1f3bb4de8e2
#
_entry.id   75a9eb17d01c8c269875a1f3bb4de8e2
#
_cell.length_a   1.000
_cell.length_b   1.000
_cell.length_c   1.000
_cell.angle_alpha   90.00
_cell.angle_beta   90.00
_cell.angle_gamma   90.00
#
_symmetry.space_group_name_H-M   'P 1'
#
loop_
_entity.id
_entity.type
_entity.pdbx_description
1 polymer ?
#
loop_
_entity_poly.entity_id
_entity_poly.type
_entity_poly.pdbx_seq_one_letter_code
_entity_poly.pdbx_strand_id
1 'polypeptide(L)'
;MQHPLTRALSSAILHSTEPMVLSDPHAPDHPIIAANNAFAIMTGYPLTDVVGQNCRFLQGRETDPVTTQRIRRTIAAEEGCIEWVVNHRADGRAFWNLLFLFPVHTRQGHLLHYFGNQLNITAGLPDWLTEVSFGRAHMTERNRAEFQHLLLDILEDESLLMADPAARARAIERIVATTRRLAELSTALVPGAAPVVPALSPRRTPTPP
;
A
#
# COMPACT_ATOMS: atom_id res chain seq x y z
N MET A 1 24.35 9.10 -2.81
CA MET A 1 24.27 7.72 -2.27
C MET A 1 22.86 7.53 -1.73
N GLN A 2 22.15 6.45 -2.11
CA GLN A 2 20.84 6.15 -1.52
C GLN A 2 21.00 5.70 -0.07
N HIS A 3 20.04 6.11 0.77
CA HIS A 3 20.00 5.71 2.18
C HIS A 3 19.95 4.15 2.30
N PRO A 4 20.67 3.52 3.26
CA PRO A 4 20.68 2.05 3.40
C PRO A 4 19.28 1.45 3.51
N LEU A 5 18.37 2.06 4.28
CA LEU A 5 16.98 1.64 4.40
C LEU A 5 16.23 1.66 3.06
N THR A 6 16.49 2.63 2.19
CA THR A 6 15.88 2.69 0.85
C THR A 6 16.24 1.46 0.02
N ARG A 7 17.52 1.05 0.02
CA ARG A 7 17.97 -0.15 -0.70
C ARG A 7 17.35 -1.41 -0.14
N ALA A 8 17.32 -1.53 1.19
CA ALA A 8 16.75 -2.69 1.88
C ALA A 8 15.24 -2.84 1.57
N LEU A 9 14.47 -1.75 1.71
CA LEU A 9 13.05 -1.72 1.38
C LEU A 9 12.77 -2.04 -0.09
N SER A 10 13.50 -1.39 -1.01
CA SER A 10 13.35 -1.68 -2.43
C SER A 10 13.63 -3.14 -2.75
N SER A 11 14.69 -3.72 -2.17
CA SER A 11 14.99 -5.14 -2.34
C SER A 11 13.89 -6.05 -1.79
N ALA A 12 13.35 -5.74 -0.61
CA ALA A 12 12.25 -6.52 0.00
C ALA A 12 10.98 -6.47 -0.88
N ILE A 13 10.60 -5.28 -1.35
CA ILE A 13 9.43 -5.07 -2.22
C ILE A 13 9.54 -5.89 -3.50
N LEU A 14 10.71 -5.88 -4.16
CA LEU A 14 10.93 -6.58 -5.44
C LEU A 14 10.70 -8.10 -5.34
N HIS A 15 10.86 -8.69 -4.16
CA HIS A 15 10.69 -10.14 -3.94
C HIS A 15 9.32 -10.52 -3.35
N SER A 16 8.46 -9.54 -3.04
CA SER A 16 7.12 -9.80 -2.51
C SER A 16 6.18 -10.32 -3.60
N THR A 17 5.29 -11.24 -3.21
CA THR A 17 4.16 -11.69 -4.02
C THR A 17 2.95 -10.77 -3.90
N GLU A 18 2.91 -9.90 -2.90
CA GLU A 18 1.86 -8.91 -2.72
C GLU A 18 2.19 -7.63 -3.50
N PRO A 19 1.18 -6.94 -4.08
CA PRO A 19 1.39 -5.68 -4.79
C PRO A 19 1.90 -4.58 -3.88
N MET A 20 3.15 -4.14 -4.08
CA MET A 20 3.82 -3.17 -3.23
C MET A 20 4.53 -2.08 -4.03
N VAL A 21 4.54 -0.88 -3.45
CA VAL A 21 5.28 0.27 -3.97
C VAL A 21 6.01 1.01 -2.85
N LEU A 22 7.08 1.71 -3.20
CA LEU A 22 7.77 2.68 -2.36
C LEU A 22 7.78 4.01 -3.09
N SER A 23 7.43 5.11 -2.42
CA SER A 23 7.47 6.45 -3.00
C SER A 23 8.38 7.38 -2.21
N ASP A 24 8.93 8.39 -2.90
CA ASP A 24 9.77 9.42 -2.31
C ASP A 24 8.94 10.68 -2.02
N PRO A 25 8.64 10.98 -0.73
CA PRO A 25 7.88 12.16 -0.37
C PRO A 25 8.64 13.48 -0.53
N HIS A 26 9.98 13.42 -0.72
CA HIS A 26 10.83 14.60 -0.85
C HIS A 26 11.03 15.02 -2.31
N ALA A 27 10.81 14.11 -3.25
CA ALA A 27 10.87 14.41 -4.66
C ALA A 27 9.58 15.12 -5.14
N PRO A 28 9.66 15.98 -6.17
CA PRO A 28 8.48 16.60 -6.76
C PRO A 28 7.44 15.55 -7.16
N ASP A 29 6.21 15.80 -6.75
CA ASP A 29 5.05 14.93 -7.05
C ASP A 29 5.07 13.55 -6.38
N HIS A 30 5.93 13.31 -5.39
CA HIS A 30 6.02 12.06 -4.61
C HIS A 30 6.04 10.79 -5.51
N PRO A 31 7.03 10.65 -6.40
CA PRO A 31 7.06 9.56 -7.37
C PRO A 31 7.30 8.21 -6.70
N ILE A 32 6.80 7.17 -7.33
CA ILE A 32 7.16 5.78 -7.02
C ILE A 32 8.63 5.57 -7.39
N ILE A 33 9.43 5.13 -6.44
CA ILE A 33 10.86 4.81 -6.64
C ILE A 33 11.14 3.32 -6.71
N ALA A 34 10.20 2.48 -6.25
CA ALA A 34 10.23 1.04 -6.41
C ALA A 34 8.80 0.49 -6.47
N ALA A 35 8.60 -0.52 -7.31
CA ALA A 35 7.38 -1.32 -7.40
C ALA A 35 7.75 -2.74 -7.80
N ASN A 36 6.91 -3.73 -7.47
CA ASN A 36 7.17 -5.13 -7.79
C ASN A 36 6.28 -5.66 -8.93
N ASN A 37 6.59 -6.87 -9.40
CA ASN A 37 5.85 -7.52 -10.48
C ASN A 37 4.37 -7.77 -10.10
N ALA A 38 4.08 -8.03 -8.82
CA ALA A 38 2.70 -8.21 -8.38
C ALA A 38 1.87 -6.93 -8.58
N PHE A 39 2.46 -5.76 -8.33
CA PHE A 39 1.82 -4.48 -8.63
C PHE A 39 1.58 -4.29 -10.14
N ALA A 40 2.58 -4.62 -10.98
CA ALA A 40 2.43 -4.54 -12.43
C ALA A 40 1.32 -5.47 -12.94
N ILE A 41 1.26 -6.72 -12.47
CA ILE A 41 0.21 -7.68 -12.80
C ILE A 41 -1.17 -7.18 -12.34
N MET A 42 -1.28 -6.67 -11.13
CA MET A 42 -2.52 -6.15 -10.60
C MET A 42 -3.05 -4.95 -11.39
N THR A 43 -2.16 -4.04 -11.77
CA THR A 43 -2.55 -2.78 -12.41
C THR A 43 -2.54 -2.85 -13.94
N GLY A 44 -1.81 -3.81 -14.53
CA GLY A 44 -1.63 -3.95 -15.97
C GLY A 44 -0.64 -2.96 -16.57
N TYR A 45 0.01 -2.12 -15.76
CA TYR A 45 1.06 -1.21 -16.23
C TYR A 45 2.44 -1.86 -16.09
N PRO A 46 3.33 -1.76 -17.09
CA PRO A 46 4.70 -2.23 -16.96
C PRO A 46 5.45 -1.38 -15.92
N LEU A 47 6.41 -1.98 -15.21
CA LEU A 47 7.18 -1.28 -14.17
C LEU A 47 7.91 -0.05 -14.69
N THR A 48 8.31 -0.05 -15.97
CA THR A 48 8.93 1.10 -16.65
C THR A 48 8.04 2.34 -16.69
N ASP A 49 6.72 2.13 -16.72
CA ASP A 49 5.74 3.22 -16.78
C ASP A 49 5.24 3.60 -15.38
N VAL A 50 5.50 2.74 -14.38
CA VAL A 50 5.11 2.94 -12.98
C VAL A 50 6.15 3.76 -12.21
N VAL A 51 7.44 3.37 -12.33
CA VAL A 51 8.52 4.04 -11.63
C VAL A 51 8.70 5.46 -12.16
N GLY A 52 8.77 6.41 -11.26
CA GLY A 52 8.81 7.86 -11.60
C GLY A 52 7.44 8.53 -11.62
N GLN A 53 6.34 7.79 -11.60
CA GLN A 53 4.98 8.33 -11.56
C GLN A 53 4.47 8.45 -10.13
N ASN A 54 3.57 9.40 -9.88
CA ASN A 54 2.78 9.39 -8.65
C ASN A 54 1.65 8.36 -8.76
N CYS A 55 1.39 7.61 -7.69
CA CYS A 55 0.35 6.55 -7.64
C CYS A 55 -1.05 7.01 -8.07
N ARG A 56 -1.31 8.33 -8.12
CA ARG A 56 -2.59 8.87 -8.60
C ARG A 56 -2.86 8.57 -10.08
N PHE A 57 -1.88 8.10 -10.85
CA PHE A 57 -2.12 7.67 -12.24
C PHE A 57 -3.14 6.53 -12.34
N LEU A 58 -3.36 5.79 -11.24
CA LEU A 58 -4.40 4.77 -11.14
C LEU A 58 -5.80 5.36 -10.90
N GLN A 59 -5.91 6.64 -10.57
CA GLN A 59 -7.20 7.30 -10.32
C GLN A 59 -7.92 7.57 -11.65
N GLY A 60 -9.23 7.57 -11.61
CA GLY A 60 -10.06 7.81 -12.77
C GLY A 60 -11.43 8.36 -12.37
N ARG A 61 -12.37 8.25 -13.30
CA ARG A 61 -13.69 8.87 -13.18
C ARG A 61 -14.50 8.35 -11.99
N GLU A 62 -14.37 7.08 -11.65
CA GLU A 62 -15.07 6.43 -10.54
C GLU A 62 -14.33 6.59 -9.19
N THR A 63 -13.15 7.18 -9.18
CA THR A 63 -12.39 7.42 -7.95
C THR A 63 -13.06 8.51 -7.12
N ASP A 64 -13.46 8.18 -5.89
CA ASP A 64 -14.10 9.13 -4.98
C ASP A 64 -13.15 10.27 -4.57
N PRO A 65 -13.49 11.54 -4.86
CA PRO A 65 -12.66 12.68 -4.49
C PRO A 65 -12.55 12.88 -2.97
N VAL A 66 -13.53 12.43 -2.18
CA VAL A 66 -13.47 12.52 -0.72
C VAL A 66 -12.41 11.58 -0.18
N THR A 67 -12.33 10.35 -0.70
CA THR A 67 -11.31 9.39 -0.36
C THR A 67 -9.92 9.89 -0.74
N THR A 68 -9.74 10.41 -1.95
CA THR A 68 -8.44 10.96 -2.38
C THR A 68 -8.01 12.17 -1.54
N GLN A 69 -8.97 13.00 -1.09
CA GLN A 69 -8.68 14.12 -0.19
C GLN A 69 -8.24 13.63 1.19
N ARG A 70 -8.84 12.55 1.74
CA ARG A 70 -8.40 11.95 3.01
C ARG A 70 -6.95 11.47 2.88
N ILE A 71 -6.63 10.70 1.84
CA ILE A 71 -5.26 10.23 1.58
C ILE A 71 -4.27 11.39 1.52
N ARG A 72 -4.60 12.48 0.80
CA ARG A 72 -3.73 13.67 0.73
C ARG A 72 -3.49 14.32 2.10
N ARG A 73 -4.53 14.41 2.93
CA ARG A 73 -4.41 14.96 4.30
C ARG A 73 -3.53 14.08 5.17
N THR A 74 -3.68 12.77 5.08
CA THR A 74 -2.85 11.80 5.81
C THR A 74 -1.38 11.92 5.41
N ILE A 75 -1.09 12.01 4.09
CA ILE A 75 0.28 12.22 3.60
C ILE A 75 0.84 13.57 4.10
N ALA A 76 0.06 14.64 4.06
CA ALA A 76 0.49 15.96 4.55
C ALA A 76 0.73 16.00 6.06
N ALA A 77 0.10 15.11 6.83
CA ALA A 77 0.31 14.93 8.26
C ALA A 77 1.43 13.93 8.60
N GLU A 78 2.11 13.38 7.60
CA GLU A 78 3.09 12.29 7.75
C GLU A 78 2.53 11.07 8.50
N GLU A 79 1.25 10.78 8.29
CA GLU A 79 0.52 9.67 8.93
C GLU A 79 0.31 8.50 7.95
N GLY A 80 -0.14 7.36 8.50
CA GLY A 80 -0.58 6.21 7.72
C GLY A 80 -2.09 6.13 7.61
N CYS A 81 -2.60 5.47 6.54
CA CYS A 81 -4.02 5.18 6.38
C CYS A 81 -4.28 3.84 5.73
N ILE A 82 -5.51 3.35 5.92
CA ILE A 82 -6.09 2.23 5.19
C ILE A 82 -7.34 2.78 4.52
N GLU A 83 -7.37 2.77 3.18
CA GLU A 83 -8.45 3.37 2.41
C GLU A 83 -8.91 2.47 1.27
N TRP A 84 -10.20 2.51 0.99
CA TRP A 84 -10.82 1.86 -0.15
C TRP A 84 -10.87 2.83 -1.31
N VAL A 85 -10.18 2.51 -2.40
CA VAL A 85 -10.04 3.39 -3.55
C VAL A 85 -10.46 2.67 -4.82
N VAL A 86 -11.32 3.28 -5.62
CA VAL A 86 -11.53 2.81 -6.99
C VAL A 86 -10.36 3.28 -7.84
N ASN A 87 -9.61 2.33 -8.35
CA ASN A 87 -8.51 2.54 -9.27
C ASN A 87 -8.82 1.97 -10.66
N HIS A 88 -7.98 2.27 -11.64
CA HIS A 88 -8.14 1.84 -13.03
C HIS A 88 -6.87 1.15 -13.50
N ARG A 89 -7.04 0.02 -14.17
CA ARG A 89 -5.95 -0.71 -14.83
C ARG A 89 -5.56 -0.02 -16.14
N ALA A 90 -4.44 -0.43 -16.71
CA ALA A 90 -3.98 0.05 -18.02
C ALA A 90 -5.00 -0.17 -19.15
N ASP A 91 -5.82 -1.23 -19.08
CA ASP A 91 -6.93 -1.49 -20.00
C ASP A 91 -8.18 -0.65 -19.71
N GLY A 92 -8.09 0.25 -18.71
CA GLY A 92 -9.14 1.14 -18.24
C GLY A 92 -10.24 0.45 -17.42
N ARG A 93 -10.12 -0.81 -17.03
CA ARG A 93 -11.06 -1.47 -16.11
C ARG A 93 -10.89 -0.91 -14.71
N ALA A 94 -12.00 -0.51 -14.09
CA ALA A 94 -11.99 -0.14 -12.69
C ALA A 94 -11.86 -1.36 -11.79
N PHE A 95 -11.20 -1.19 -10.64
CA PHE A 95 -11.10 -2.19 -9.59
C PHE A 95 -11.10 -1.54 -8.21
N TRP A 96 -11.62 -2.25 -7.22
CA TRP A 96 -11.52 -1.85 -5.83
C TRP A 96 -10.13 -2.20 -5.29
N ASN A 97 -9.42 -1.19 -4.87
CA ASN A 97 -8.10 -1.30 -4.23
C ASN A 97 -8.25 -0.99 -2.74
N LEU A 98 -7.94 -1.96 -1.89
CA LEU A 98 -7.70 -1.71 -0.48
C LEU A 98 -6.24 -1.29 -0.33
N LEU A 99 -6.05 -0.01 -0.10
CA LEU A 99 -4.75 0.63 0.04
C LEU A 99 -4.33 0.70 1.50
N PHE A 100 -3.18 0.12 1.81
CA PHE A 100 -2.43 0.33 3.04
C PHE A 100 -1.28 1.28 2.74
N LEU A 101 -1.28 2.45 3.34
CA LEU A 101 -0.26 3.49 3.12
C LEU A 101 0.38 3.85 4.44
N PHE A 102 1.71 3.69 4.54
CA PHE A 102 2.45 3.92 5.78
C PHE A 102 3.71 4.77 5.55
N PRO A 103 3.95 5.77 6.42
CA PRO A 103 5.20 6.51 6.42
C PRO A 103 6.32 5.62 6.98
N VAL A 104 7.48 5.68 6.36
CA VAL A 104 8.71 5.06 6.83
C VAL A 104 9.64 6.17 7.31
N HIS A 105 9.97 6.15 8.59
CA HIS A 105 10.85 7.15 9.19
C HIS A 105 12.23 6.56 9.49
N THR A 106 13.23 7.41 9.54
CA THR A 106 14.54 7.06 10.10
C THR A 106 14.44 6.88 11.62
N ARG A 107 15.49 6.35 12.27
CA ARG A 107 15.58 6.26 13.75
C ARG A 107 15.48 7.64 14.42
N GLN A 108 15.88 8.70 13.73
CA GLN A 108 15.80 10.08 14.20
C GLN A 108 14.40 10.69 14.02
N GLY A 109 13.44 9.93 13.50
CA GLY A 109 12.06 10.38 13.29
C GLY A 109 11.84 11.18 11.99
N HIS A 110 12.82 11.27 11.08
CA HIS A 110 12.63 11.95 9.80
C HIS A 110 11.90 11.03 8.82
N LEU A 111 10.85 11.53 8.18
CA LEU A 111 10.18 10.82 7.10
C LEU A 111 11.19 10.51 5.99
N LEU A 112 11.24 9.25 5.56
CA LEU A 112 12.14 8.79 4.51
C LEU A 112 11.35 8.43 3.25
N HIS A 113 10.29 7.64 3.40
CA HIS A 113 9.47 7.15 2.29
C HIS A 113 8.02 6.96 2.72
N TYR A 114 7.14 6.76 1.73
CA TYR A 114 5.86 6.10 1.93
C TYR A 114 5.90 4.69 1.33
N PHE A 115 5.52 3.72 2.13
CA PHE A 115 5.30 2.34 1.72
C PHE A 115 3.82 2.12 1.45
N GLY A 116 3.48 1.60 0.28
CA GLY A 116 2.13 1.24 -0.11
C GLY A 116 2.01 -0.26 -0.40
N ASN A 117 1.07 -0.93 0.29
CA ASN A 117 0.62 -2.27 -0.07
C ASN A 117 -0.82 -2.16 -0.60
N GLN A 118 -1.15 -2.93 -1.62
CA GLN A 118 -2.45 -2.86 -2.29
C GLN A 118 -3.05 -4.24 -2.46
N LEU A 119 -4.36 -4.33 -2.24
CA LEU A 119 -5.12 -5.54 -2.48
C LEU A 119 -6.28 -5.27 -3.44
N ASN A 120 -6.36 -6.04 -4.51
CA ASN A 120 -7.53 -6.00 -5.38
C ASN A 120 -8.66 -6.83 -4.75
N ILE A 121 -9.68 -6.13 -4.28
CA ILE A 121 -10.84 -6.71 -3.61
C ILE A 121 -12.11 -6.68 -4.45
N THR A 122 -11.99 -6.49 -5.76
CA THR A 122 -13.15 -6.42 -6.68
C THR A 122 -13.96 -7.71 -6.71
N ALA A 123 -13.33 -8.86 -6.54
CA ALA A 123 -13.97 -10.17 -6.47
C ALA A 123 -14.52 -10.50 -5.07
N GLY A 124 -14.31 -9.63 -4.11
CA GLY A 124 -14.66 -9.83 -2.69
C GLY A 124 -13.44 -9.64 -1.79
N LEU A 125 -13.69 -9.66 -0.50
CA LEU A 125 -12.64 -9.61 0.51
C LEU A 125 -11.98 -10.99 0.62
N PRO A 126 -10.65 -11.07 0.78
CA PRO A 126 -10.01 -12.34 1.14
C PRO A 126 -10.49 -12.82 2.52
N ASP A 127 -10.50 -14.15 2.74
CA ASP A 127 -11.07 -14.77 3.95
C ASP A 127 -10.52 -14.18 5.26
N TRP A 128 -9.23 -13.86 5.31
CA TRP A 128 -8.59 -13.25 6.48
C TRP A 128 -9.05 -11.82 6.77
N LEU A 129 -9.70 -11.16 5.77
CA LEU A 129 -10.27 -9.82 5.90
C LEU A 129 -11.77 -9.84 6.20
N THR A 130 -12.48 -10.96 5.96
CA THR A 130 -13.93 -11.05 6.19
C THR A 130 -14.29 -11.05 7.68
N GLU A 131 -13.36 -11.48 8.54
CA GLU A 131 -13.54 -11.44 10.00
C GLU A 131 -13.24 -10.06 10.61
N VAL A 132 -12.76 -9.12 9.79
CA VAL A 132 -12.30 -7.81 10.23
C VAL A 132 -13.36 -6.76 9.92
N SER A 133 -14.01 -6.20 10.93
CA SER A 133 -14.96 -5.09 10.76
C SER A 133 -14.23 -3.79 10.45
N PHE A 134 -14.23 -3.36 9.19
CA PHE A 134 -13.71 -2.06 8.79
C PHE A 134 -14.67 -0.94 9.18
N GLY A 135 -14.56 -0.44 10.41
CA GLY A 135 -14.93 0.95 10.69
C GLY A 135 -13.78 1.85 10.20
N ARG A 136 -14.05 3.15 9.99
CA ARG A 136 -13.04 4.15 9.61
C ARG A 136 -11.79 4.00 10.48
N ALA A 137 -10.85 3.17 10.03
CA ALA A 137 -9.68 2.81 10.80
C ALA A 137 -8.65 3.92 10.65
N HIS A 138 -8.63 4.83 11.60
CA HIS A 138 -7.43 5.63 11.86
C HIS A 138 -6.43 4.71 12.53
N MET A 139 -5.23 4.57 11.97
CA MET A 139 -4.13 3.93 12.68
C MET A 139 -3.89 4.67 14.00
N THR A 140 -4.00 3.95 15.12
CA THR A 140 -3.64 4.53 16.41
C THR A 140 -2.13 4.79 16.43
N GLU A 141 -1.70 5.76 17.24
CA GLU A 141 -0.28 6.08 17.40
C GLU A 141 0.54 4.86 17.86
N ARG A 142 -0.08 4.00 18.68
CA ARG A 142 0.50 2.73 19.12
C ARG A 142 0.74 1.76 17.96
N ASN A 143 -0.25 1.57 17.09
CA ASN A 143 -0.15 0.64 15.95
C ASN A 143 0.87 1.15 14.92
N ARG A 144 0.97 2.47 14.76
CA ARG A 144 1.98 3.13 13.93
C ARG A 144 3.39 2.88 14.48
N ALA A 145 3.60 3.11 15.78
CA ALA A 145 4.88 2.87 16.43
C ALA A 145 5.29 1.38 16.35
N GLU A 146 4.36 0.46 16.58
CA GLU A 146 4.60 -0.99 16.49
C GLU A 146 5.01 -1.41 15.08
N PHE A 147 4.32 -0.91 14.04
CA PHE A 147 4.70 -1.15 12.64
C PHE A 147 6.07 -0.57 12.31
N GLN A 148 6.33 0.66 12.74
CA GLN A 148 7.61 1.32 12.54
C GLN A 148 8.76 0.55 13.18
N HIS A 149 8.62 0.12 14.44
CA HIS A 149 9.62 -0.69 15.12
C HIS A 149 9.88 -2.00 14.37
N LEU A 150 8.82 -2.67 13.93
CA LEU A 150 8.98 -3.93 13.21
C LEU A 150 9.63 -3.76 11.84
N LEU A 151 9.30 -2.68 11.09
CA LEU A 151 10.00 -2.36 9.85
C LEU A 151 11.48 -2.09 10.11
N LEU A 152 11.81 -1.32 11.14
CA LEU A 152 13.19 -1.02 11.49
C LEU A 152 13.94 -2.29 11.92
N ASP A 153 13.35 -3.13 12.76
CA ASP A 153 13.95 -4.40 13.21
C ASP A 153 14.24 -5.36 12.04
N ILE A 154 13.33 -5.41 11.05
CA ILE A 154 13.51 -6.25 9.85
C ILE A 154 14.59 -5.67 8.93
N LEU A 155 14.68 -4.32 8.83
CA LEU A 155 15.56 -3.64 7.90
C LEU A 155 16.98 -3.44 8.45
N GLU A 156 17.16 -3.48 9.76
CA GLU A 156 18.46 -3.32 10.40
C GLU A 156 19.28 -4.59 10.44
N ASP A 157 18.65 -5.74 10.26
CA ASP A 157 19.37 -6.97 10.04
C ASP A 157 19.85 -7.01 8.57
N GLU A 158 20.87 -6.17 8.26
CA GLU A 158 21.51 -6.14 6.93
C GLU A 158 22.00 -7.53 6.51
N SER A 159 22.34 -8.41 7.47
CA SER A 159 22.73 -9.79 7.22
C SER A 159 21.57 -10.60 6.66
N LEU A 160 20.33 -10.35 7.10
CA LEU A 160 19.12 -10.98 6.60
C LEU A 160 18.80 -10.57 5.15
N LEU A 161 19.11 -9.32 4.77
CA LEU A 161 18.74 -8.79 3.45
C LEU A 161 19.76 -9.08 2.36
N MET A 162 21.03 -9.26 2.71
CA MET A 162 22.12 -9.36 1.73
C MET A 162 22.63 -10.78 1.50
N ALA A 163 22.46 -11.73 2.42
CA ALA A 163 23.17 -13.00 2.39
C ALA A 163 22.33 -14.23 1.98
N ASP A 164 21.01 -14.26 2.20
CA ASP A 164 20.22 -15.49 2.02
C ASP A 164 18.82 -15.21 1.43
N PRO A 165 18.46 -15.81 0.27
CA PRO A 165 17.12 -15.70 -0.30
C PRO A 165 16.00 -16.15 0.65
N ALA A 166 16.24 -17.17 1.48
CA ALA A 166 15.27 -17.66 2.46
C ALA A 166 15.08 -16.66 3.63
N ALA A 167 16.13 -15.96 4.03
CA ALA A 167 16.03 -14.89 5.03
C ALA A 167 15.24 -13.70 4.50
N ARG A 168 15.44 -13.32 3.24
CA ARG A 168 14.61 -12.30 2.55
C ARG A 168 13.14 -12.70 2.50
N ALA A 169 12.83 -13.93 2.13
CA ALA A 169 11.44 -14.42 2.10
C ALA A 169 10.79 -14.32 3.49
N ARG A 170 11.48 -14.73 4.56
CA ARG A 170 10.98 -14.59 5.94
C ARG A 170 10.77 -13.14 6.36
N ALA A 171 11.65 -12.22 5.98
CA ALA A 171 11.48 -10.79 6.26
C ALA A 171 10.21 -10.23 5.57
N ILE A 172 9.99 -10.59 4.31
CA ILE A 172 8.80 -10.21 3.54
C ILE A 172 7.53 -10.80 4.18
N GLU A 173 7.54 -12.09 4.55
CA GLU A 173 6.42 -12.72 5.24
C GLU A 173 6.09 -12.01 6.56
N ARG A 174 7.09 -11.58 7.32
CA ARG A 174 6.90 -10.78 8.53
C ARG A 174 6.29 -9.42 8.25
N ILE A 175 6.73 -8.71 7.20
CA ILE A 175 6.11 -7.43 6.77
C ILE A 175 4.65 -7.65 6.41
N VAL A 176 4.35 -8.66 5.59
CA VAL A 176 2.96 -9.00 5.20
C VAL A 176 2.13 -9.40 6.41
N ALA A 177 2.63 -10.28 7.28
CA ALA A 177 1.94 -10.69 8.50
C ALA A 177 1.66 -9.51 9.43
N THR A 178 2.58 -8.55 9.51
CA THR A 178 2.40 -7.35 10.34
C THR A 178 1.41 -6.39 9.72
N THR A 179 1.43 -6.20 8.42
CA THR A 179 0.41 -5.41 7.72
C THR A 179 -0.98 -6.01 7.95
N ARG A 180 -1.11 -7.34 7.92
CA ARG A 180 -2.35 -8.06 8.28
C ARG A 180 -2.74 -7.80 9.73
N ARG A 181 -1.81 -7.99 10.67
CA ARG A 181 -2.08 -7.77 12.10
C ARG A 181 -2.45 -6.32 12.42
N LEU A 182 -1.87 -5.34 11.74
CA LEU A 182 -2.25 -3.94 11.89
C LEU A 182 -3.66 -3.66 11.35
N ALA A 183 -4.04 -4.29 10.25
CA ALA A 183 -5.42 -4.28 9.77
C ALA A 183 -6.38 -4.83 10.84
N GLU A 184 -6.08 -5.98 11.44
CA GLU A 184 -6.85 -6.60 12.53
C GLU A 184 -6.96 -5.67 13.75
N LEU A 185 -5.85 -5.07 14.20
CA LEU A 185 -5.83 -4.18 15.37
C LEU A 185 -6.57 -2.85 15.13
N SER A 186 -6.51 -2.30 13.92
CA SER A 186 -7.25 -1.08 13.60
C SER A 186 -8.76 -1.30 13.52
N THR A 187 -9.21 -2.52 13.39
CA THR A 187 -10.63 -2.89 13.28
C THR A 187 -11.25 -3.33 14.61
N ALA A 188 -10.45 -3.83 15.54
CA ALA A 188 -10.92 -4.19 16.89
C ALA A 188 -11.49 -3.00 17.69
N LEU A 189 -11.36 -1.77 17.19
CA LEU A 189 -11.77 -0.54 17.87
C LEU A 189 -13.13 0.03 17.43
N VAL A 190 -13.81 -0.56 16.42
CA VAL A 190 -15.13 -0.08 15.98
C VAL A 190 -16.10 -1.25 15.74
N PRO A 191 -17.10 -1.47 16.62
CA PRO A 191 -18.19 -2.40 16.34
C PRO A 191 -19.08 -1.84 15.24
N GLY A 192 -19.13 -2.44 14.09
CA GLY A 192 -20.00 -2.04 12.98
C GLY A 192 -19.94 -3.03 11.83
N ALA A 193 -21.04 -3.16 11.10
CA ALA A 193 -21.28 -4.16 10.07
C ALA A 193 -20.09 -4.35 9.09
N ALA A 194 -19.87 -5.59 8.68
CA ALA A 194 -18.89 -5.94 7.66
C ALA A 194 -19.08 -5.06 6.41
N PRO A 195 -18.01 -4.50 5.83
CA PRO A 195 -18.14 -3.65 4.67
C PRO A 195 -18.60 -4.46 3.47
N VAL A 196 -19.69 -4.01 2.86
CA VAL A 196 -20.10 -4.49 1.55
C VAL A 196 -19.24 -3.76 0.52
N VAL A 197 -18.47 -4.50 -0.27
CA VAL A 197 -17.77 -3.91 -1.43
C VAL A 197 -18.83 -3.40 -2.39
N PRO A 198 -18.96 -2.09 -2.64
CA PRO A 198 -19.96 -1.59 -3.56
C PRO A 198 -19.69 -2.15 -4.97
N ALA A 199 -20.77 -2.49 -5.70
CA ALA A 199 -20.62 -2.91 -7.09
C ALA A 199 -20.04 -1.75 -7.92
N LEU A 200 -19.03 -2.05 -8.74
CA LEU A 200 -18.54 -1.11 -9.75
C LEU A 200 -19.61 -0.96 -10.82
N SER A 201 -19.92 0.27 -11.20
CA SER A 201 -20.88 0.54 -12.28
C SER A 201 -20.41 -0.14 -13.58
N PRO A 202 -21.27 -0.86 -14.30
CA PRO A 202 -20.92 -1.44 -15.59
C PRO A 202 -20.52 -0.31 -16.56
N ARG A 203 -19.49 -0.55 -17.36
CA ARG A 203 -19.08 0.39 -18.43
C ARG A 203 -20.27 0.68 -19.32
N ARG A 204 -20.60 1.96 -19.50
CA ARG A 204 -21.37 2.36 -20.67
C ARG A 204 -20.50 2.10 -21.88
N THR A 205 -20.88 1.15 -22.73
CA THR A 205 -20.30 0.99 -24.05
C THR A 205 -20.41 2.33 -24.78
N PRO A 206 -19.34 2.85 -25.38
CA PRO A 206 -19.48 4.03 -26.22
C PRO A 206 -20.43 3.66 -27.36
N THR A 207 -21.47 4.43 -27.53
CA THR A 207 -22.33 4.35 -28.72
C THR A 207 -21.44 4.70 -29.91
N PRO A 208 -21.34 3.85 -30.94
CA PRO A 208 -20.61 4.19 -32.17
C PRO A 208 -21.25 5.42 -32.82
N PRO A 209 -20.46 6.22 -33.56
CA PRO A 209 -20.91 7.45 -34.23
C PRO A 209 -21.95 7.17 -35.32
#